data_5dfedea625a648f41d35f79aa123f9a9
#
_entry.id   5dfedea625a648f41d35f79aa123f9a9
#
_cell.length_a   1.000
_cell.length_b   1.000
_cell.length_c   1.000
_cell.angle_alpha   90.00
_cell.angle_beta   90.00
_cell.angle_gamma   90.00
#
_symmetry.space_group_name_H-M   'P 1'
#
loop_
_entity.id
_entity.type
_entity.pdbx_description
1 polymer ?
#
loop_
_entity_poly.entity_id
_entity_poly.type
_entity_poly.pdbx_seq_one_letter_code
_entity_poly.pdbx_strand_id
1 'polypeptide(L)'
;MRRQVHSLAFEPAMVGRSECEAWVGYYRRNWPRMLAGLLGMVRYGFALGPLGNLKAAWHVLRGSQAWAPFPDNDPEAARHHMARFFRMANRAGRLRVDPRLAAELEVAWWQTHRAMQHDAQVGEDDLVAAMVRFYCYVYQADPADVRPAAELRVRAMVLSDAWVAAGCHLDDPTLAEERLTLVASYTALREASDRSFVSYSRDSRPSQESDLSRD
;
A
#
# COMPACT_ATOMS: atom_id res chain seq x y z
N MET A 1 -15.73 18.73 12.33
CA MET A 1 -14.42 18.79 11.62
C MET A 1 -14.62 18.18 10.22
N ARG A 2 -14.65 18.98 9.15
CA ARG A 2 -14.92 18.49 7.78
C ARG A 2 -13.74 17.65 7.29
N ARG A 3 -14.00 16.38 6.97
CA ARG A 3 -13.03 15.52 6.27
C ARG A 3 -12.82 16.07 4.86
N GLN A 4 -11.66 16.64 4.55
CA GLN A 4 -11.27 16.90 3.18
C GLN A 4 -10.57 15.64 2.68
N VAL A 5 -11.29 14.86 1.87
CA VAL A 5 -10.69 13.74 1.10
C VAL A 5 -9.93 14.39 -0.05
N HIS A 6 -8.67 14.03 -0.21
CA HIS A 6 -7.89 14.42 -1.38
C HIS A 6 -7.74 13.19 -2.27
N SER A 7 -8.07 13.32 -3.56
CA SER A 7 -7.68 12.32 -4.54
C SER A 7 -6.15 12.19 -4.53
N LEU A 8 -5.65 11.00 -4.20
CA LEU A 8 -4.23 10.69 -4.28
C LEU A 8 -3.86 10.47 -5.75
N ALA A 9 -3.36 11.52 -6.38
CA ALA A 9 -2.85 11.44 -7.75
C ALA A 9 -1.53 10.65 -7.75
N PHE A 10 -1.58 9.33 -7.85
CA PHE A 10 -0.43 8.47 -8.04
C PHE A 10 -0.49 7.76 -9.41
N GLU A 11 0.64 7.25 -9.89
CA GLU A 11 0.75 6.58 -11.18
C GLU A 11 0.76 5.06 -11.01
N PRO A 12 -0.39 4.35 -11.15
CA PRO A 12 -0.54 2.93 -10.84
C PRO A 12 0.52 2.04 -11.50
N ALA A 13 0.76 2.25 -12.80
CA ALA A 13 1.72 1.46 -13.56
C ALA A 13 3.15 1.61 -13.03
N MET A 14 3.53 2.81 -12.64
CA MET A 14 4.88 3.08 -12.13
C MET A 14 5.03 2.58 -10.70
N VAL A 15 4.00 2.73 -9.86
CA VAL A 15 4.02 2.21 -8.48
C VAL A 15 4.08 0.69 -8.49
N GLY A 16 3.21 0.00 -9.23
CA GLY A 16 3.19 -1.47 -9.28
C GLY A 16 4.49 -2.08 -9.82
N ARG A 17 5.07 -1.49 -10.87
CA ARG A 17 6.39 -1.92 -11.39
C ARG A 17 7.50 -1.72 -10.35
N SER A 18 7.50 -0.57 -9.67
CA SER A 18 8.51 -0.24 -8.66
C SER A 18 8.39 -1.16 -7.44
N GLU A 19 7.19 -1.55 -7.06
CA GLU A 19 6.96 -2.49 -5.98
C GLU A 19 7.46 -3.91 -6.32
N CYS A 20 7.17 -4.42 -7.50
CA CYS A 20 7.73 -5.70 -7.97
C CYS A 20 9.27 -5.69 -7.87
N GLU A 21 9.94 -4.61 -8.31
CA GLU A 21 11.39 -4.47 -8.17
C GLU A 21 11.84 -4.42 -6.69
N ALA A 22 11.07 -3.79 -5.82
CA ALA A 22 11.36 -3.77 -4.39
C ALA A 22 11.23 -5.17 -3.77
N TRP A 23 10.20 -5.96 -4.14
CA TRP A 23 10.01 -7.33 -3.66
C TRP A 23 11.11 -8.25 -4.17
N VAL A 24 11.49 -8.16 -5.44
CA VAL A 24 12.66 -8.89 -5.97
C VAL A 24 13.92 -8.57 -5.15
N GLY A 25 14.15 -7.29 -4.83
CA GLY A 25 15.26 -6.88 -3.98
C GLY A 25 15.16 -7.47 -2.57
N TYR A 26 13.97 -7.48 -1.98
CA TYR A 26 13.70 -8.01 -0.64
C TYR A 26 13.99 -9.51 -0.55
N TYR A 27 13.40 -10.32 -1.38
CA TYR A 27 13.54 -11.77 -1.33
C TYR A 27 14.96 -12.24 -1.69
N ARG A 28 15.63 -11.55 -2.60
CA ARG A 28 17.03 -11.83 -2.95
C ARG A 28 18.06 -11.18 -2.00
N ARG A 29 17.60 -10.49 -0.96
CA ARG A 29 18.46 -9.73 -0.02
C ARG A 29 19.34 -8.70 -0.72
N ASN A 30 18.93 -8.22 -1.88
CA ASN A 30 19.60 -7.14 -2.62
C ASN A 30 19.03 -5.79 -2.19
N TRP A 31 19.51 -5.26 -1.07
CA TRP A 31 19.03 -4.03 -0.47
C TRP A 31 19.17 -2.77 -1.36
N PRO A 32 20.26 -2.61 -2.17
CA PRO A 32 20.33 -1.52 -3.15
C PRO A 32 19.22 -1.57 -4.19
N ARG A 33 18.89 -2.77 -4.73
CA ARG A 33 17.78 -2.95 -5.67
C ARG A 33 16.44 -2.64 -5.01
N MET A 34 16.25 -3.13 -3.79
CA MET A 34 15.05 -2.84 -3.01
C MET A 34 14.89 -1.33 -2.80
N LEU A 35 15.94 -0.62 -2.40
CA LEU A 35 15.90 0.83 -2.22
C LEU A 35 15.53 1.56 -3.52
N ALA A 36 16.06 1.14 -4.66
CA ALA A 36 15.71 1.71 -5.96
C ALA A 36 14.22 1.55 -6.28
N GLY A 37 13.67 0.34 -6.05
CA GLY A 37 12.23 0.08 -6.18
C GLY A 37 11.39 0.95 -5.23
N LEU A 38 11.77 1.02 -3.95
CA LEU A 38 11.09 1.85 -2.95
C LEU A 38 11.13 3.35 -3.29
N LEU A 39 12.25 3.84 -3.86
CA LEU A 39 12.34 5.22 -4.36
C LEU A 39 11.32 5.48 -5.47
N GLY A 40 11.15 4.54 -6.38
CA GLY A 40 10.12 4.59 -7.42
C GLY A 40 8.71 4.62 -6.82
N MET A 41 8.41 3.70 -5.91
CA MET A 41 7.11 3.65 -5.23
C MET A 41 6.77 4.98 -4.53
N VAL A 42 7.70 5.53 -3.76
CA VAL A 42 7.48 6.79 -3.02
C VAL A 42 7.35 7.98 -3.98
N ARG A 43 8.18 8.02 -5.02
CA ARG A 43 8.14 9.10 -6.02
C ARG A 43 6.81 9.13 -6.76
N TYR A 44 6.37 8.00 -7.29
CA TYR A 44 5.16 7.91 -8.11
C TYR A 44 3.88 7.77 -7.29
N GLY A 45 3.99 7.30 -6.03
CA GLY A 45 2.87 7.19 -5.11
C GLY A 45 2.59 8.46 -4.30
N PHE A 46 3.64 9.16 -3.86
CA PHE A 46 3.50 10.25 -2.89
C PHE A 46 4.14 11.58 -3.32
N ALA A 47 5.11 11.58 -4.23
CA ALA A 47 5.77 12.79 -4.76
C ALA A 47 6.24 13.77 -3.65
N LEU A 48 7.03 13.28 -2.68
CA LEU A 48 7.48 14.05 -1.51
C LEU A 48 8.67 15.00 -1.79
N GLY A 49 9.07 15.13 -3.05
CA GLY A 49 10.29 15.81 -3.47
C GLY A 49 11.54 14.93 -3.29
N PRO A 50 12.70 15.30 -3.88
CA PRO A 50 13.87 14.42 -3.95
C PRO A 50 14.37 13.91 -2.59
N LEU A 51 14.60 14.81 -1.65
CA LEU A 51 15.07 14.45 -0.30
C LEU A 51 13.98 13.75 0.52
N GLY A 52 12.71 14.14 0.34
CA GLY A 52 11.56 13.50 0.98
C GLY A 52 11.41 12.07 0.51
N ASN A 53 11.48 11.84 -0.80
CA ASN A 53 11.39 10.49 -1.39
C ASN A 53 12.51 9.58 -0.86
N LEU A 54 13.76 10.08 -0.80
CA LEU A 54 14.87 9.29 -0.30
C LEU A 54 14.71 8.93 1.18
N LYS A 55 14.34 9.89 2.03
CA LYS A 55 14.12 9.64 3.46
C LYS A 55 12.96 8.69 3.71
N ALA A 56 11.86 8.84 2.95
CA ALA A 56 10.69 7.97 3.07
C ALA A 56 11.02 6.55 2.61
N ALA A 57 11.65 6.36 1.44
CA ALA A 57 12.10 5.06 0.95
C ALA A 57 13.09 4.39 1.92
N TRP A 58 13.98 5.17 2.53
CA TRP A 58 14.89 4.68 3.57
C TRP A 58 14.13 4.12 4.79
N HIS A 59 13.06 4.80 5.25
CA HIS A 59 12.28 4.29 6.36
C HIS A 59 11.54 2.99 5.99
N VAL A 60 10.95 2.90 4.79
CA VAL A 60 10.34 1.65 4.33
C VAL A 60 11.38 0.52 4.26
N LEU A 61 12.56 0.78 3.69
CA LEU A 61 13.67 -0.18 3.64
C LEU A 61 14.05 -0.68 5.05
N ARG A 62 14.22 0.23 6.01
CA ARG A 62 14.60 -0.13 7.38
C ARG A 62 13.52 -0.95 8.09
N GLY A 63 12.23 -0.60 7.87
CA GLY A 63 11.11 -1.40 8.36
C GLY A 63 11.11 -2.82 7.79
N SER A 64 11.31 -2.94 6.48
CA SER A 64 11.41 -4.24 5.81
C SER A 64 12.62 -5.05 6.25
N GLN A 65 13.78 -4.40 6.52
CA GLN A 65 14.96 -5.08 7.05
C GLN A 65 14.73 -5.62 8.47
N ALA A 66 14.03 -4.87 9.32
CA ALA A 66 13.66 -5.33 10.66
C ALA A 66 12.67 -6.51 10.60
N TRP A 67 11.80 -6.51 9.59
CA TRP A 67 10.82 -7.59 9.37
C TRP A 67 11.42 -8.84 8.71
N ALA A 68 12.48 -8.70 7.93
CA ALA A 68 12.98 -9.75 7.04
C ALA A 68 13.54 -11.02 7.75
N PRO A 69 14.22 -10.98 8.91
CA PRO A 69 14.63 -12.18 9.62
C PRO A 69 13.41 -12.99 10.09
N PHE A 70 13.47 -14.32 9.97
CA PHE A 70 12.45 -15.21 10.51
C PHE A 70 13.13 -16.43 11.15
N PRO A 71 12.75 -16.80 12.39
CA PRO A 71 11.65 -16.24 13.23
C PRO A 71 12.01 -14.96 14.00
N ASP A 72 13.24 -14.47 13.93
CA ASP A 72 13.80 -13.38 14.74
C ASP A 72 13.51 -11.98 14.18
N ASN A 73 12.34 -11.78 13.57
CA ASN A 73 11.91 -10.48 13.09
C ASN A 73 11.53 -9.52 14.23
N ASP A 74 11.73 -8.21 14.00
CA ASP A 74 11.39 -7.15 14.96
C ASP A 74 10.17 -6.33 14.46
N PRO A 75 8.94 -6.70 14.84
CA PRO A 75 7.73 -5.98 14.46
C PRO A 75 7.67 -4.55 15.03
N GLU A 76 8.27 -4.31 16.20
CA GLU A 76 8.26 -2.97 16.81
C GLU A 76 9.15 -2.00 16.04
N ALA A 77 10.35 -2.42 15.65
CA ALA A 77 11.22 -1.64 14.79
C ALA A 77 10.56 -1.40 13.41
N ALA A 78 9.88 -2.41 12.86
CA ALA A 78 9.12 -2.28 11.62
C ALA A 78 8.02 -1.20 11.75
N ARG A 79 7.16 -1.26 12.78
CA ARG A 79 6.12 -0.24 13.06
C ARG A 79 6.71 1.14 13.28
N HIS A 80 7.83 1.25 14.00
CA HIS A 80 8.51 2.52 14.21
C HIS A 80 8.92 3.19 12.89
N HIS A 81 9.52 2.43 11.98
CA HIS A 81 9.94 2.94 10.69
C HIS A 81 8.75 3.28 9.79
N MET A 82 7.72 2.44 9.74
CA MET A 82 6.50 2.72 8.98
C MET A 82 5.76 3.95 9.51
N ALA A 83 5.69 4.14 10.84
CA ALA A 83 5.11 5.36 11.41
C ALA A 83 5.87 6.64 11.00
N ARG A 84 7.18 6.56 10.82
CA ARG A 84 7.97 7.69 10.31
C ARG A 84 7.65 7.98 8.83
N PHE A 85 7.51 6.93 8.02
CA PHE A 85 7.06 7.05 6.63
C PHE A 85 5.69 7.74 6.55
N PHE A 86 4.67 7.24 7.26
CA PHE A 86 3.33 7.84 7.25
C PHE A 86 3.30 9.27 7.77
N ARG A 87 4.13 9.60 8.77
CA ARG A 87 4.28 10.99 9.24
C ARG A 87 4.83 11.91 8.16
N MET A 88 5.76 11.43 7.32
CA MET A 88 6.29 12.21 6.20
C MET A 88 5.23 12.43 5.12
N ALA A 89 4.46 11.39 4.76
CA ALA A 89 3.35 11.49 3.83
C ALA A 89 2.27 12.48 4.30
N ASN A 90 1.92 12.45 5.60
CA ASN A 90 1.01 13.42 6.21
C ASN A 90 1.53 14.86 6.13
N ARG A 91 2.80 15.09 6.48
CA ARG A 91 3.41 16.44 6.44
C ARG A 91 3.43 17.02 5.03
N ALA A 92 3.56 16.17 4.03
CA ALA A 92 3.48 16.56 2.62
C ALA A 92 2.03 16.75 2.12
N GLY A 93 1.03 16.58 2.98
CA GLY A 93 -0.38 16.68 2.64
C GLY A 93 -0.90 15.54 1.75
N ARG A 94 -0.15 14.44 1.65
CA ARG A 94 -0.51 13.29 0.81
C ARG A 94 -1.47 12.33 1.50
N LEU A 95 -1.37 12.21 2.81
CA LEU A 95 -2.27 11.42 3.65
C LEU A 95 -2.79 12.25 4.82
N ARG A 96 -3.87 11.77 5.45
CA ARG A 96 -4.46 12.35 6.68
C ARG A 96 -4.86 11.23 7.62
N VAL A 97 -3.87 10.50 8.11
CA VAL A 97 -4.05 9.33 8.97
C VAL A 97 -3.27 9.50 10.27
N ASP A 98 -3.65 8.77 11.32
CA ASP A 98 -2.72 8.62 12.45
C ASP A 98 -1.54 7.75 11.98
N PRO A 99 -0.29 8.25 12.03
CA PRO A 99 0.86 7.51 11.52
C PRO A 99 1.16 6.23 12.29
N ARG A 100 0.77 6.14 13.59
CA ARG A 100 0.98 4.94 14.40
C ARG A 100 -0.02 3.86 14.00
N LEU A 101 -1.31 4.21 13.93
CA LEU A 101 -2.34 3.27 13.52
C LEU A 101 -2.13 2.79 12.08
N ALA A 102 -1.71 3.68 11.16
CA ALA A 102 -1.36 3.28 9.81
C ALA A 102 -0.21 2.26 9.78
N ALA A 103 0.82 2.46 10.60
CA ALA A 103 1.94 1.53 10.72
C ALA A 103 1.54 0.21 11.38
N GLU A 104 0.65 0.23 12.36
CA GLU A 104 0.08 -0.98 12.98
C GLU A 104 -0.66 -1.83 11.95
N LEU A 105 -1.52 -1.21 11.14
CA LEU A 105 -2.26 -1.88 10.08
C LEU A 105 -1.35 -2.38 8.96
N GLU A 106 -0.31 -1.62 8.61
CA GLU A 106 0.72 -2.04 7.63
C GLU A 106 1.43 -3.31 8.11
N VAL A 107 1.96 -3.30 9.33
CA VAL A 107 2.69 -4.46 9.87
C VAL A 107 1.73 -5.62 10.17
N ALA A 108 0.45 -5.36 10.47
CA ALA A 108 -0.54 -6.41 10.70
C ALA A 108 -0.76 -7.28 9.45
N TRP A 109 -0.86 -6.69 8.24
CA TRP A 109 -0.97 -7.51 7.04
C TRP A 109 0.35 -8.23 6.71
N TRP A 110 1.52 -7.66 7.05
CA TRP A 110 2.79 -8.39 6.94
C TRP A 110 2.80 -9.64 7.84
N GLN A 111 2.27 -9.51 9.07
CA GLN A 111 2.13 -10.62 10.00
C GLN A 111 1.17 -11.69 9.47
N THR A 112 0.02 -11.28 8.91
CA THR A 112 -0.94 -12.22 8.31
C THR A 112 -0.34 -12.95 7.11
N HIS A 113 0.39 -12.26 6.22
CA HIS A 113 1.08 -12.90 5.10
C HIS A 113 2.14 -13.91 5.59
N ARG A 114 2.93 -13.54 6.60
CA ARG A 114 3.90 -14.46 7.19
C ARG A 114 3.24 -15.67 7.87
N ALA A 115 2.12 -15.46 8.54
CA ALA A 115 1.35 -16.56 9.12
C ALA A 115 0.81 -17.48 8.01
N MET A 116 0.26 -16.94 6.93
CA MET A 116 -0.20 -17.73 5.77
C MET A 116 0.92 -18.63 5.17
N GLN A 117 2.17 -18.16 5.19
CA GLN A 117 3.33 -18.95 4.71
C GLN A 117 3.70 -20.12 5.65
N HIS A 118 3.28 -20.12 6.91
CA HIS A 118 3.74 -21.07 7.95
C HIS A 118 2.63 -21.77 8.72
N ASP A 119 1.37 -21.34 8.59
CA ASP A 119 0.21 -21.88 9.30
C ASP A 119 -0.93 -22.16 8.30
N ALA A 120 -1.25 -23.43 8.13
CA ALA A 120 -2.31 -23.88 7.23
C ALA A 120 -3.73 -23.42 7.61
N GLN A 121 -3.92 -22.85 8.82
CA GLN A 121 -5.20 -22.29 9.25
C GLN A 121 -5.41 -20.84 8.79
N VAL A 122 -4.35 -20.16 8.33
CA VAL A 122 -4.40 -18.78 7.82
C VAL A 122 -4.41 -18.82 6.30
N GLY A 123 -5.48 -18.31 5.70
CA GLY A 123 -5.69 -18.34 4.26
C GLY A 123 -5.58 -16.98 3.57
N GLU A 124 -5.76 -17.00 2.24
CA GLU A 124 -5.78 -15.76 1.43
C GLU A 124 -6.90 -14.82 1.87
N ASP A 125 -8.06 -15.34 2.31
CA ASP A 125 -9.17 -14.51 2.78
C ASP A 125 -8.81 -13.68 4.02
N ASP A 126 -8.00 -14.22 4.94
CA ASP A 126 -7.51 -13.49 6.10
C ASP A 126 -6.58 -12.36 5.69
N LEU A 127 -5.71 -12.61 4.72
CA LEU A 127 -4.80 -11.63 4.18
C LEU A 127 -5.55 -10.53 3.39
N VAL A 128 -6.56 -10.90 2.59
CA VAL A 128 -7.46 -9.94 1.93
C VAL A 128 -8.17 -9.07 2.96
N ALA A 129 -8.69 -9.66 4.03
CA ALA A 129 -9.36 -8.91 5.09
C ALA A 129 -8.40 -7.93 5.80
N ALA A 130 -7.16 -8.33 6.06
CA ALA A 130 -6.13 -7.46 6.63
C ALA A 130 -5.77 -6.31 5.68
N MET A 131 -5.63 -6.59 4.38
CA MET A 131 -5.33 -5.60 3.36
C MET A 131 -6.49 -4.61 3.16
N VAL A 132 -7.75 -5.09 3.16
CA VAL A 132 -8.93 -4.22 3.10
C VAL A 132 -8.95 -3.25 4.29
N ARG A 133 -8.70 -3.72 5.52
CA ARG A 133 -8.64 -2.84 6.71
C ARG A 133 -7.58 -1.76 6.54
N PHE A 134 -6.40 -2.12 6.05
CA PHE A 134 -5.32 -1.17 5.78
C PHE A 134 -5.71 -0.14 4.72
N TYR A 135 -6.24 -0.57 3.58
CA TYR A 135 -6.64 0.32 2.50
C TYR A 135 -7.79 1.25 2.89
N CYS A 136 -8.82 0.74 3.57
CA CYS A 136 -9.91 1.58 4.07
C CYS A 136 -9.40 2.71 4.96
N TYR A 137 -8.44 2.39 5.83
CA TYR A 137 -7.90 3.39 6.74
C TYR A 137 -7.01 4.42 6.03
N VAL A 138 -6.07 3.96 5.21
CA VAL A 138 -5.08 4.83 4.57
C VAL A 138 -5.69 5.68 3.46
N TYR A 139 -6.56 5.10 2.65
CA TYR A 139 -7.18 5.77 1.50
C TYR A 139 -8.57 6.33 1.80
N GLN A 140 -9.09 6.09 3.02
CA GLN A 140 -10.40 6.56 3.48
C GLN A 140 -11.54 6.19 2.53
N ALA A 141 -11.49 4.96 2.01
CA ALA A 141 -12.43 4.39 1.06
C ALA A 141 -13.26 3.27 1.70
N ASP A 142 -14.40 2.97 1.07
CA ASP A 142 -15.28 1.92 1.56
C ASP A 142 -14.70 0.51 1.33
N PRO A 143 -14.98 -0.46 2.21
CA PRO A 143 -14.48 -1.83 2.09
C PRO A 143 -14.80 -2.49 0.74
N ALA A 144 -16.01 -2.27 0.22
CA ALA A 144 -16.43 -2.82 -1.08
C ALA A 144 -15.63 -2.24 -2.24
N ASP A 145 -15.26 -0.96 -2.16
CA ASP A 145 -14.50 -0.28 -3.22
C ASP A 145 -13.04 -0.72 -3.29
N VAL A 146 -12.41 -0.96 -2.13
CA VAL A 146 -10.98 -1.35 -2.07
C VAL A 146 -10.75 -2.85 -2.15
N ARG A 147 -11.78 -3.69 -1.95
CA ARG A 147 -11.65 -5.14 -1.98
C ARG A 147 -11.02 -5.67 -3.27
N PRO A 148 -11.42 -5.24 -4.49
CA PRO A 148 -10.77 -5.72 -5.72
C PRO A 148 -9.26 -5.43 -5.77
N ALA A 149 -8.84 -4.27 -5.25
CA ALA A 149 -7.43 -3.93 -5.16
C ALA A 149 -6.69 -4.82 -4.15
N ALA A 150 -7.33 -5.13 -3.01
CA ALA A 150 -6.77 -6.01 -1.98
C ALA A 150 -6.62 -7.46 -2.50
N GLU A 151 -7.62 -7.99 -3.18
CA GLU A 151 -7.59 -9.33 -3.79
C GLU A 151 -6.45 -9.45 -4.83
N LEU A 152 -6.32 -8.47 -5.71
CA LEU A 152 -5.21 -8.43 -6.67
C LEU A 152 -3.85 -8.32 -5.98
N ARG A 153 -3.75 -7.56 -4.88
CA ARG A 153 -2.51 -7.45 -4.13
C ARG A 153 -2.12 -8.78 -3.48
N VAL A 154 -3.07 -9.47 -2.88
CA VAL A 154 -2.86 -10.80 -2.28
C VAL A 154 -2.47 -11.81 -3.36
N ARG A 155 -3.12 -11.81 -4.52
CA ARG A 155 -2.72 -12.64 -5.65
C ARG A 155 -1.25 -12.37 -6.06
N ALA A 156 -0.83 -11.12 -6.12
CA ALA A 156 0.57 -10.80 -6.41
C ALA A 156 1.54 -11.34 -5.34
N MET A 157 1.16 -11.35 -4.05
CA MET A 157 1.96 -11.97 -2.99
C MET A 157 2.07 -13.47 -3.16
N VAL A 158 0.98 -14.17 -3.53
CA VAL A 158 0.99 -15.61 -3.83
C VAL A 158 1.90 -15.92 -5.02
N LEU A 159 1.89 -15.08 -6.06
CA LEU A 159 2.82 -15.21 -7.20
C LEU A 159 4.27 -15.01 -6.75
N SER A 160 4.53 -14.03 -5.87
CA SER A 160 5.86 -13.83 -5.28
C SER A 160 6.32 -15.04 -4.47
N ASP A 161 5.43 -15.64 -3.66
CA ASP A 161 5.76 -16.83 -2.87
C ASP A 161 6.08 -18.04 -3.80
N ALA A 162 5.31 -18.21 -4.87
CA ALA A 162 5.58 -19.24 -5.89
C ALA A 162 6.94 -19.01 -6.58
N TRP A 163 7.26 -17.76 -6.94
CA TRP A 163 8.54 -17.39 -7.50
C TRP A 163 9.71 -17.66 -6.55
N VAL A 164 9.52 -17.36 -5.26
CA VAL A 164 10.52 -17.66 -4.21
C VAL A 164 10.73 -19.17 -4.09
N ALA A 165 9.67 -19.96 -4.07
CA ALA A 165 9.74 -21.41 -4.03
C ALA A 165 10.43 -22.01 -5.27
N ALA A 166 10.31 -21.36 -6.44
CA ALA A 166 11.00 -21.73 -7.68
C ALA A 166 12.48 -21.28 -7.76
N GLY A 167 13.02 -20.64 -6.70
CA GLY A 167 14.45 -20.30 -6.61
C GLY A 167 14.80 -18.86 -7.02
N CYS A 168 13.85 -17.95 -7.09
CA CYS A 168 14.04 -16.52 -7.34
C CYS A 168 14.74 -16.19 -8.69
N HIS A 169 14.47 -16.93 -9.75
CA HIS A 169 15.06 -16.70 -11.09
C HIS A 169 14.45 -15.44 -11.73
N LEU A 170 15.29 -14.55 -12.28
CA LEU A 170 14.84 -13.27 -12.84
C LEU A 170 14.11 -13.39 -14.18
N ASP A 171 14.31 -14.48 -14.89
CA ASP A 171 13.68 -14.84 -16.15
C ASP A 171 12.40 -15.69 -15.98
N ASP A 172 12.00 -15.95 -14.74
CA ASP A 172 10.77 -16.68 -14.43
C ASP A 172 9.53 -15.87 -14.89
N PRO A 173 8.63 -16.48 -15.69
CA PRO A 173 7.44 -15.81 -16.19
C PRO A 173 6.48 -15.34 -15.06
N THR A 174 6.53 -15.98 -13.89
CA THR A 174 5.75 -15.60 -12.70
C THR A 174 6.02 -14.15 -12.28
N LEU A 175 7.26 -13.65 -12.44
CA LEU A 175 7.57 -12.24 -12.17
C LEU A 175 6.87 -11.27 -13.12
N ALA A 176 6.67 -11.66 -14.36
CA ALA A 176 5.92 -10.82 -15.31
C ALA A 176 4.44 -10.77 -14.93
N GLU A 177 3.85 -11.88 -14.51
CA GLU A 177 2.47 -11.96 -14.02
C GLU A 177 2.31 -11.16 -12.71
N GLU A 178 3.21 -11.32 -11.74
CA GLU A 178 3.23 -10.55 -10.49
C GLU A 178 3.22 -9.03 -10.77
N ARG A 179 4.11 -8.57 -11.66
CA ARG A 179 4.22 -7.16 -12.04
C ARG A 179 2.92 -6.62 -12.64
N LEU A 180 2.27 -7.37 -13.52
CA LEU A 180 0.99 -6.99 -14.12
C LEU A 180 -0.13 -6.98 -13.07
N THR A 181 -0.14 -7.94 -12.17
CA THR A 181 -1.12 -8.04 -11.07
C THR A 181 -0.96 -6.89 -10.09
N LEU A 182 0.27 -6.47 -9.74
CA LEU A 182 0.52 -5.29 -8.93
C LEU A 182 0.03 -4.01 -9.63
N VAL A 183 0.29 -3.86 -10.93
CA VAL A 183 -0.22 -2.72 -11.70
C VAL A 183 -1.75 -2.68 -11.67
N ALA A 184 -2.41 -3.83 -11.86
CA ALA A 184 -3.87 -3.93 -11.80
C ALA A 184 -4.40 -3.59 -10.39
N SER A 185 -3.74 -4.06 -9.33
CA SER A 185 -4.08 -3.73 -7.95
C SER A 185 -4.06 -2.22 -7.69
N TYR A 186 -2.97 -1.55 -8.09
CA TYR A 186 -2.87 -0.10 -7.93
C TYR A 186 -3.86 0.68 -8.81
N THR A 187 -4.22 0.15 -9.98
CA THR A 187 -5.26 0.74 -10.82
C THR A 187 -6.61 0.69 -10.12
N ALA A 188 -7.01 -0.47 -9.62
CA ALA A 188 -8.24 -0.63 -8.85
C ALA A 188 -8.26 0.24 -7.57
N LEU A 189 -7.12 0.36 -6.87
CA LEU A 189 -6.99 1.19 -5.68
C LEU A 189 -7.13 2.69 -6.00
N ARG A 190 -6.58 3.13 -7.14
CA ARG A 190 -6.73 4.50 -7.62
C ARG A 190 -8.19 4.81 -7.91
N GLU A 191 -8.89 3.93 -8.63
CA GLU A 191 -10.31 4.08 -8.93
C GLU A 191 -11.18 4.12 -7.67
N ALA A 192 -10.88 3.27 -6.67
CA ALA A 192 -11.57 3.28 -5.38
C ALA A 192 -11.39 4.62 -4.65
N SER A 193 -10.16 5.15 -4.63
CA SER A 193 -9.86 6.45 -4.02
C SER A 193 -10.57 7.60 -4.72
N ASP A 194 -10.65 7.57 -6.05
CA ASP A 194 -11.33 8.61 -6.84
C ASP A 194 -12.85 8.57 -6.62
N ARG A 195 -13.48 7.37 -6.50
CA ARG A 195 -14.92 7.23 -6.15
C ARG A 195 -15.23 7.82 -4.79
N SER A 196 -14.43 7.52 -3.77
CA SER A 196 -14.61 8.05 -2.42
C SER A 196 -14.53 9.58 -2.38
N PHE A 197 -13.66 10.17 -3.20
CA PHE A 197 -13.56 11.63 -3.34
C PHE A 197 -14.82 12.24 -3.97
N VAL A 198 -15.39 11.61 -5.00
CA VAL A 198 -16.59 12.10 -5.70
C VAL A 198 -17.83 12.02 -4.81
N SER A 199 -18.04 10.91 -4.08
CA SER A 199 -19.18 10.74 -3.17
C SER A 199 -19.16 11.80 -2.06
N TYR A 200 -18.01 12.01 -1.44
CA TYR A 200 -17.84 13.02 -0.41
C TYR A 200 -18.11 14.46 -0.92
N SER A 201 -17.69 14.77 -2.14
CA SER A 201 -17.89 16.10 -2.74
C SER A 201 -19.37 16.38 -3.06
N ARG A 202 -20.17 15.34 -3.34
CA ARG A 202 -21.62 15.46 -3.57
C ARG A 202 -22.38 15.72 -2.28
N ASP A 203 -22.08 14.97 -1.20
CA ASP A 203 -22.74 15.11 0.10
C ASP A 203 -22.38 16.42 0.82
N SER A 204 -21.32 17.09 0.37
CA SER A 204 -20.83 18.35 0.93
C SER A 204 -21.44 19.60 0.27
N ARG A 205 -22.28 19.48 -0.76
CA ARG A 205 -22.99 20.61 -1.34
C ARG A 205 -24.19 20.96 -0.48
N PRO A 206 -24.32 22.20 0.05
CA PRO A 206 -25.55 22.63 0.71
C PRO A 206 -26.67 22.59 -0.33
N SER A 207 -27.83 22.05 0.07
CA SER A 207 -29.06 22.06 -0.70
C SER A 207 -29.45 23.52 -1.01
N GLN A 208 -29.00 24.03 -2.14
CA GLN A 208 -29.50 25.29 -2.68
C GLN A 208 -30.73 24.99 -3.54
N GLU A 209 -31.87 24.70 -2.89
CA GLU A 209 -33.18 24.78 -3.56
C GLU A 209 -34.27 24.75 -2.48
N SER A 210 -34.64 25.90 -1.94
CA SER A 210 -36.00 26.20 -1.49
C SER A 210 -36.12 27.64 -1.00
N ASP A 211 -35.87 28.61 -1.88
CA ASP A 211 -36.31 30.00 -1.60
C ASP A 211 -36.61 30.81 -2.87
N LEU A 212 -37.33 30.19 -3.80
CA LEU A 212 -37.92 30.90 -4.95
C LEU A 212 -39.37 30.47 -5.15
N SER A 213 -40.22 30.70 -4.12
CA SER A 213 -41.68 30.78 -4.30
C SER A 213 -42.33 31.40 -3.09
N ARG A 214 -42.13 32.69 -2.95
CA ARG A 214 -43.09 33.60 -2.23
C ARG A 214 -42.87 34.99 -2.81
N ASP A 215 -43.65 35.32 -3.84
CA ASP A 215 -44.30 36.59 -4.07
C ASP A 215 -45.47 36.35 -5.04
#